data_ccb8f906038a9f2d0ece9c411aaa7d21
#
_entry.id   ccb8f906038a9f2d0ece9c411aaa7d21
#
_cell.length_a   1.000
_cell.length_b   1.000
_cell.length_c   1.000
_cell.angle_alpha   90.00
_cell.angle_beta   90.00
_cell.angle_gamma   90.00
#
_symmetry.space_group_name_H-M   'P 1'
#
loop_
_entity.id
_entity.type
_entity.pdbx_description
1 polymer ?
#
loop_
_entity_poly.entity_id
_entity_poly.type
_entity_poly.pdbx_seq_one_letter_code
_entity_poly.pdbx_strand_id
1 'polypeptide(L)'
;MTQAVPLIGLAEAGAGGYFDDGGFPVGKGWDEIAFPAVNDEHTYALEISGDSMLPAYRDGDVIVVSPAAPVRRGDRVVVKTKKGEVLVKELKRRTSKSIELQSINAAHPDRTLNVSDVVWIARIVWASQ
;
A
#
# COMPACT_ATOMS: atom_id res chain seq x y z
N MET A 1 -15.78 -18.64 1.25
CA MET A 1 -14.47 -19.06 0.73
C MET A 1 -13.42 -18.02 1.11
N THR A 2 -12.24 -18.48 1.51
CA THR A 2 -11.11 -17.60 1.82
C THR A 2 -9.93 -17.94 0.92
N GLN A 3 -9.00 -17.00 0.78
CA GLN A 3 -7.73 -17.24 0.10
C GLN A 3 -6.58 -16.90 1.04
N ALA A 4 -5.45 -17.56 0.85
CA ALA A 4 -4.22 -17.22 1.55
C ALA A 4 -3.62 -15.98 0.88
N VAL A 5 -3.33 -14.95 1.69
CA VAL A 5 -2.80 -13.68 1.22
C VAL A 5 -1.43 -13.50 1.87
N PRO A 6 -0.36 -13.24 1.10
CA PRO A 6 0.95 -13.01 1.70
C PRO A 6 0.96 -11.77 2.58
N LEU A 7 1.60 -11.87 3.73
CA LEU A 7 1.75 -10.78 4.69
C LEU A 7 3.19 -10.31 4.73
N ILE A 8 3.39 -9.02 4.50
CA ILE A 8 4.71 -8.40 4.43
C ILE A 8 4.76 -7.23 5.42
N GLY A 9 5.83 -7.09 6.18
CA GLY A 9 6.02 -5.92 7.02
C GLY A 9 6.20 -4.66 6.18
N LEU A 10 5.61 -3.54 6.59
CA LEU A 10 5.70 -2.30 5.84
C LEU A 10 7.15 -1.84 5.66
N ALA A 11 7.96 -1.96 6.71
CA ALA A 11 9.38 -1.60 6.62
C ALA A 11 10.14 -2.49 5.64
N GLU A 12 9.79 -3.77 5.57
CA GLU A 12 10.41 -4.73 4.66
C GLU A 12 9.99 -4.49 3.21
N ALA A 13 8.76 -4.05 3.00
CA ALA A 13 8.26 -3.75 1.66
C ALA A 13 9.09 -2.67 0.96
N GLY A 14 9.66 -1.74 1.72
CA GLY A 14 10.54 -0.71 1.19
C GLY A 14 11.96 -1.19 0.87
N ALA A 15 12.35 -2.37 1.34
CA ALA A 15 13.73 -2.86 1.18
C ALA A 15 14.03 -3.41 -0.23
N GLY A 16 13.03 -3.54 -1.08
CA GLY A 16 13.21 -4.06 -2.44
C GLY A 16 13.16 -5.58 -2.51
N GLY A 17 12.92 -6.10 -3.70
CA GLY A 17 12.89 -7.53 -3.95
C GLY A 17 11.59 -8.24 -3.58
N TYR A 18 10.64 -7.54 -2.97
CA TYR A 18 9.35 -8.12 -2.57
C TYR A 18 8.25 -7.90 -3.59
N PHE A 19 8.44 -6.95 -4.50
CA PHE A 19 7.43 -6.61 -5.52
C PHE A 19 8.09 -6.48 -6.89
N ASP A 20 7.33 -6.85 -7.93
CA ASP A 20 7.75 -6.57 -9.30
C ASP A 20 7.39 -5.13 -9.68
N ASP A 21 7.64 -4.74 -10.94
CA ASP A 21 7.39 -3.38 -11.41
C ASP A 21 5.91 -3.02 -11.46
N GLY A 22 5.03 -4.02 -11.46
CA GLY A 22 3.58 -3.82 -11.45
C GLY A 22 2.99 -3.75 -10.06
N GLY A 23 3.80 -3.90 -9.01
CA GLY A 23 3.32 -3.90 -7.64
C GLY A 23 2.77 -5.23 -7.17
N PHE A 24 3.07 -6.32 -7.88
CA PHE A 24 2.65 -7.66 -7.49
C PHE A 24 3.69 -8.32 -6.60
N PRO A 25 3.27 -8.99 -5.51
CA PRO A 25 4.21 -9.68 -4.64
C PRO A 25 4.98 -10.77 -5.38
N VAL A 26 6.29 -10.82 -5.17
CA VAL A 26 7.16 -11.84 -5.75
C VAL A 26 8.03 -12.45 -4.66
N GLY A 27 8.47 -13.69 -4.88
CA GLY A 27 9.35 -14.38 -3.94
C GLY A 27 8.61 -15.41 -3.10
N LYS A 28 9.29 -15.88 -2.04
CA LYS A 28 8.80 -16.95 -1.17
C LYS A 28 9.17 -16.65 0.28
N GLY A 29 8.52 -17.38 1.21
CA GLY A 29 8.88 -17.31 2.61
C GLY A 29 8.14 -16.23 3.40
N TRP A 30 7.08 -15.68 2.84
CA TRP A 30 6.25 -14.74 3.56
C TRP A 30 5.26 -15.47 4.45
N ASP A 31 4.88 -14.82 5.55
CA ASP A 31 3.73 -15.23 6.32
C ASP A 31 2.46 -15.05 5.48
N GLU A 32 1.41 -15.75 5.84
CA GLU A 32 0.14 -15.67 5.13
C GLU A 32 -0.99 -15.43 6.11
N ILE A 33 -2.02 -14.74 5.66
CA ILE A 33 -3.27 -14.60 6.39
C ILE A 33 -4.42 -15.13 5.53
N ALA A 34 -5.47 -15.64 6.18
CA ALA A 34 -6.68 -16.02 5.48
C ALA A 34 -7.56 -14.78 5.31
N PHE A 35 -8.02 -14.54 4.10
CA PHE A 35 -8.85 -13.40 3.77
C PHE A 35 -9.98 -13.85 2.85
N PRO A 36 -11.18 -13.25 2.95
CA PRO A 36 -12.25 -13.57 2.00
C PRO A 36 -11.78 -13.39 0.55
N ALA A 37 -12.12 -14.33 -0.32
CA ALA A 37 -11.68 -14.29 -1.70
C ALA A 37 -12.12 -13.00 -2.39
N VAL A 38 -11.18 -12.36 -3.08
CA VAL A 38 -11.40 -11.15 -3.87
C VAL A 38 -11.05 -11.43 -5.32
N ASN A 39 -11.50 -10.57 -6.22
CA ASN A 39 -11.25 -10.74 -7.67
C ASN A 39 -9.85 -10.31 -8.10
N ASP A 40 -8.86 -10.49 -7.24
CA ASP A 40 -7.48 -10.14 -7.51
C ASP A 40 -6.56 -11.16 -6.84
N GLU A 41 -5.98 -12.03 -7.63
CA GLU A 41 -5.06 -13.07 -7.15
C GLU A 41 -3.72 -12.49 -6.70
N HIS A 42 -3.44 -11.21 -6.99
CA HIS A 42 -2.22 -10.53 -6.58
C HIS A 42 -2.39 -9.74 -5.28
N THR A 43 -3.54 -9.88 -4.62
CA THR A 43 -3.81 -9.25 -3.33
C THR A 43 -2.75 -9.67 -2.31
N TYR A 44 -2.30 -8.71 -1.51
CA TYR A 44 -1.35 -8.96 -0.43
C TYR A 44 -1.70 -8.11 0.79
N ALA A 45 -1.07 -8.43 1.92
CA ALA A 45 -1.28 -7.71 3.16
C ALA A 45 0.03 -7.06 3.60
N LEU A 46 -0.09 -5.89 4.24
CA LEU A 46 1.04 -5.20 4.87
C LEU A 46 0.76 -5.03 6.35
N GLU A 47 1.76 -5.28 7.18
CA GLU A 47 1.71 -4.98 8.60
C GLU A 47 2.30 -3.60 8.83
N ILE A 48 1.50 -2.72 9.43
CA ILE A 48 1.89 -1.34 9.68
C ILE A 48 2.92 -1.29 10.81
N SER A 49 3.94 -0.47 10.64
CA SER A 49 4.92 -0.18 11.69
C SER A 49 5.05 1.33 11.88
N GLY A 50 5.21 1.73 13.13
CA GLY A 50 5.35 3.14 13.50
C GLY A 50 4.01 3.87 13.64
N ASP A 51 4.07 5.18 13.74
CA ASP A 51 2.93 6.05 14.05
C ASP A 51 2.50 6.97 12.91
N SER A 52 3.16 6.88 11.74
CA SER A 52 2.90 7.80 10.63
C SER A 52 1.50 7.68 10.05
N MET A 53 0.79 6.58 10.32
CA MET A 53 -0.56 6.33 9.83
C MET A 53 -1.65 6.54 10.90
N LEU A 54 -1.28 7.04 12.08
CA LEU A 54 -2.29 7.40 13.09
C LEU A 54 -3.16 8.58 12.61
N PRO A 55 -4.42 8.65 12.99
CA PRO A 55 -5.15 7.71 13.85
C PRO A 55 -5.81 6.55 13.11
N ALA A 56 -5.71 6.49 11.78
CA ALA A 56 -6.40 5.47 10.99
C ALA A 56 -5.81 4.07 11.19
N TYR A 57 -4.49 3.96 11.21
CA TYR A 57 -3.79 2.68 11.38
C TYR A 57 -2.74 2.82 12.48
N ARG A 58 -2.65 1.79 13.31
CA ARG A 58 -1.69 1.73 14.42
C ARG A 58 -0.58 0.73 14.10
N ASP A 59 0.52 0.83 14.83
CA ASP A 59 1.58 -0.17 14.78
C ASP A 59 1.00 -1.57 15.01
N GLY A 60 1.31 -2.51 14.14
CA GLY A 60 0.78 -3.86 14.20
C GLY A 60 -0.52 -4.10 13.44
N ASP A 61 -1.21 -3.03 13.01
CA ASP A 61 -2.41 -3.20 12.18
C ASP A 61 -2.05 -3.80 10.82
N VAL A 62 -3.00 -4.56 10.26
CA VAL A 62 -2.83 -5.20 8.96
C VAL A 62 -3.76 -4.50 7.96
N ILE A 63 -3.21 -4.12 6.80
CA ILE A 63 -3.99 -3.64 5.68
C ILE A 63 -3.89 -4.64 4.53
N VAL A 64 -4.97 -4.79 3.78
CA VAL A 64 -5.01 -5.67 2.60
C VAL A 64 -5.07 -4.79 1.36
N VAL A 65 -4.21 -5.07 0.40
CA VAL A 65 -3.97 -4.23 -0.76
C VAL A 65 -4.26 -5.01 -2.03
N SER A 66 -5.00 -4.40 -2.94
CA SER A 66 -5.32 -4.99 -4.25
C SER A 66 -4.68 -4.15 -5.38
N PRO A 67 -3.62 -4.66 -6.02
CA PRO A 67 -2.99 -3.94 -7.13
C PRO A 67 -3.89 -3.73 -8.33
N ALA A 68 -4.86 -4.64 -8.55
CA ALA A 68 -5.76 -4.56 -9.71
C ALA A 68 -6.97 -3.66 -9.48
N ALA A 69 -7.27 -3.28 -8.24
CA ALA A 69 -8.43 -2.44 -7.95
C ALA A 69 -8.22 -1.02 -8.51
N PRO A 70 -9.24 -0.40 -9.11
CA PRO A 70 -9.09 0.97 -9.59
C PRO A 70 -8.91 1.94 -8.44
N VAL A 71 -8.02 2.91 -8.62
CA VAL A 71 -7.68 3.91 -7.61
C VAL A 71 -8.44 5.19 -7.93
N ARG A 72 -9.13 5.73 -6.93
CA ARG A 72 -9.92 6.95 -7.07
C ARG A 72 -9.53 7.98 -6.02
N ARG A 73 -9.88 9.22 -6.28
CA ARG A 73 -9.75 10.31 -5.32
C ARG A 73 -10.45 9.95 -4.01
N GLY A 74 -9.77 10.15 -2.91
CA GLY A 74 -10.27 9.80 -1.58
C GLY A 74 -9.90 8.41 -1.10
N ASP A 75 -9.43 7.55 -1.99
CA ASP A 75 -9.00 6.21 -1.60
C ASP A 75 -7.67 6.25 -0.84
N ARG A 76 -7.52 5.36 0.12
CA ARG A 76 -6.23 5.12 0.75
C ARG A 76 -5.46 4.15 -0.10
N VAL A 77 -4.18 4.46 -0.29
CA VAL A 77 -3.35 3.78 -1.27
C VAL A 77 -1.97 3.48 -0.70
N VAL A 78 -1.32 2.49 -1.31
CA VAL A 78 0.10 2.22 -1.09
C VAL A 78 0.82 2.63 -2.37
N VAL A 79 1.87 3.43 -2.21
CA VAL A 79 2.63 3.96 -3.35
C VAL A 79 4.09 3.58 -3.18
N LYS A 80 4.69 3.02 -4.24
CA LYS A 80 6.13 2.79 -4.28
C LYS A 80 6.77 3.82 -5.21
N THR A 81 7.83 4.46 -4.71
CA THR A 81 8.59 5.44 -5.49
C THR A 81 9.84 4.83 -6.09
N LYS A 82 10.43 5.51 -7.07
CA LYS A 82 11.68 5.08 -7.69
C LYS A 82 12.86 5.09 -6.71
N LYS A 83 12.73 5.85 -5.62
CA LYS A 83 13.74 5.88 -4.55
C LYS A 83 13.65 4.67 -3.62
N GLY A 84 12.65 3.80 -3.82
CA GLY A 84 12.44 2.62 -2.99
C GLY A 84 11.54 2.84 -1.78
N GLU A 85 10.98 4.03 -1.61
CA GLU A 85 10.03 4.28 -0.53
C GLU A 85 8.71 3.58 -0.79
N VAL A 86 8.11 3.03 0.26
CA VAL A 86 6.73 2.53 0.23
C VAL A 86 5.92 3.38 1.19
N LEU A 87 4.94 4.09 0.67
CA LEU A 87 4.16 5.08 1.39
C LEU A 87 2.70 4.62 1.49
N VAL A 88 2.08 4.82 2.66
CA VAL A 88 0.64 4.62 2.86
C VAL A 88 0.02 6.00 3.05
N LYS A 89 -0.80 6.40 2.11
CA LYS A 89 -1.36 7.76 2.05
C LYS A 89 -2.80 7.73 1.55
N GLU A 90 -3.48 8.86 1.64
CA GLU A 90 -4.78 9.05 0.99
C GLU A 90 -4.57 9.82 -0.30
N LEU A 91 -5.18 9.35 -1.39
CA LEU A 91 -5.09 10.02 -2.68
C LEU A 91 -5.99 11.24 -2.68
N LYS A 92 -5.38 12.42 -2.72
CA LYS A 92 -6.11 13.69 -2.72
C LYS A 92 -6.45 14.13 -4.14
N ARG A 93 -5.49 14.00 -5.05
CA ARG A 93 -5.65 14.41 -6.44
C ARG A 93 -4.64 13.68 -7.33
N ARG A 94 -5.09 13.34 -8.52
CA ARG A 94 -4.23 12.69 -9.52
C ARG A 94 -4.42 13.40 -10.86
N THR A 95 -3.31 13.82 -11.44
CA THR A 95 -3.30 14.42 -12.77
C THR A 95 -2.41 13.60 -13.70
N SER A 96 -2.31 13.97 -14.96
CA SER A 96 -1.40 13.30 -15.91
C SER A 96 0.08 13.49 -15.55
N LYS A 97 0.41 14.46 -14.71
CA LYS A 97 1.80 14.81 -14.37
C LYS A 97 2.16 14.56 -12.91
N SER A 98 1.19 14.59 -12.00
CA SER A 98 1.48 14.53 -10.57
C SER A 98 0.41 13.79 -9.79
N ILE A 99 0.80 13.34 -8.59
CA ILE A 99 -0.09 12.72 -7.62
C ILE A 99 0.07 13.49 -6.32
N GLU A 100 -1.04 14.01 -5.79
CA GLU A 100 -1.06 14.67 -4.49
C GLU A 100 -1.55 13.66 -3.45
N LEU A 101 -0.72 13.43 -2.45
CA LEU A 101 -0.97 12.45 -1.40
C LEU A 101 -1.10 13.17 -0.05
N GLN A 102 -2.21 12.92 0.63
CA GLN A 102 -2.44 13.48 1.96
C GLN A 102 -1.95 12.49 3.01
N SER A 103 -1.16 12.98 3.96
CA SER A 103 -0.72 12.17 5.08
C SER A 103 -1.91 11.79 5.94
N ILE A 104 -1.96 10.50 6.34
CA ILE A 104 -3.01 10.01 7.23
C ILE A 104 -2.83 10.60 8.62
N ASN A 105 -1.59 10.76 9.08
CA ASN A 105 -1.30 11.44 10.34
C ASN A 105 -1.02 12.92 10.05
N ALA A 106 -1.85 13.80 10.59
CA ALA A 106 -1.74 15.25 10.39
C ALA A 106 -0.43 15.85 10.92
N ALA A 107 0.30 15.13 11.78
CA ALA A 107 1.61 15.55 12.24
C ALA A 107 2.71 15.40 11.19
N HIS A 108 2.44 14.68 10.12
CA HIS A 108 3.36 14.48 9.00
C HIS A 108 2.90 15.29 7.78
N PRO A 109 3.82 15.81 6.95
CA PRO A 109 3.43 16.64 5.81
C PRO A 109 2.81 15.83 4.69
N ASP A 110 1.95 16.47 3.93
CA ASP A 110 1.45 15.93 2.67
C ASP A 110 2.58 15.86 1.65
N ARG A 111 2.44 15.00 0.65
CA ARG A 111 3.45 14.81 -0.38
C ARG A 111 2.82 14.96 -1.77
N THR A 112 3.54 15.65 -2.65
CA THR A 112 3.21 15.68 -4.07
C THR A 112 4.34 15.01 -4.83
N LEU A 113 4.01 14.01 -5.64
CA LEU A 113 4.97 13.25 -6.42
C LEU A 113 4.70 13.45 -7.91
N ASN A 114 5.78 13.51 -8.70
CA ASN A 114 5.63 13.41 -10.15
C ASN A 114 5.25 11.99 -10.52
N VAL A 115 4.36 11.83 -11.49
CA VAL A 115 3.95 10.50 -11.97
C VAL A 115 5.17 9.69 -12.39
N SER A 116 6.19 10.34 -12.98
CA SER A 116 7.42 9.68 -13.40
C SER A 116 8.23 9.10 -12.23
N ASP A 117 8.01 9.55 -10.99
CA ASP A 117 8.70 9.06 -9.80
C ASP A 117 7.96 7.93 -9.11
N VAL A 118 6.78 7.57 -9.58
CA VAL A 118 5.95 6.51 -9.00
C VAL A 118 6.15 5.23 -9.81
N VAL A 119 6.58 4.17 -9.11
CA VAL A 119 6.71 2.84 -9.74
C VAL A 119 5.35 2.20 -9.86
N TRP A 120 4.59 2.19 -8.76
CA TRP A 120 3.21 1.69 -8.76
C TRP A 120 2.40 2.33 -7.64
N ILE A 121 1.09 2.24 -7.79
CA ILE A 121 0.11 2.65 -6.79
C ILE A 121 -0.96 1.57 -6.69
N ALA A 122 -1.37 1.22 -5.48
CA ALA A 122 -2.35 0.18 -5.24
C ALA A 122 -3.34 0.61 -4.17
N ARG A 123 -4.59 0.14 -4.30
CA ARG A 123 -5.67 0.51 -3.40
C ARG A 123 -5.69 -0.38 -2.16
N ILE A 124 -5.87 0.23 -0.99
CA ILE A 124 -6.16 -0.49 0.25
C ILE A 124 -7.64 -0.83 0.23
N VAL A 125 -7.97 -2.13 0.32
CA VAL A 125 -9.35 -2.61 0.24
C VAL A 125 -9.90 -3.05 1.59
N TRP A 126 -9.04 -3.22 2.60
CA TRP A 126 -9.43 -3.65 3.94
C TRP A 126 -8.35 -3.28 4.95
N ALA A 127 -8.76 -3.07 6.19
CA ALA A 127 -7.82 -2.83 7.29
C ALA A 127 -8.36 -3.47 8.56
N SER A 128 -7.46 -4.01 9.37
CA SER A 128 -7.82 -4.52 10.69
C SER A 128 -8.14 -3.37 11.66
N GLN A 129 -8.87 -3.69 12.69
CA GLN A 129 -9.29 -2.71 13.70
C GLN A 129 -8.72 -3.11 15.06
#